data_b2d1b197cb12280e98c9ecb148781b0c
#
_entry.id   b2d1b197cb12280e98c9ecb148781b0c
#
_cell.length_a   1.000
_cell.length_b   1.000
_cell.length_c   1.000
_cell.angle_alpha   90.00
_cell.angle_beta   90.00
_cell.angle_gamma   90.00
#
_symmetry.space_group_name_H-M   'P 1'
#
loop_
_entity.id
_entity.type
_entity.pdbx_description
1 polymer ?
#
loop_
_entity_poly.entity_id
_entity_poly.type
_entity_poly.pdbx_seq_one_letter_code
_entity_poly.pdbx_strand_id
1 'polypeptide(L)'
;MRKNIRVLLVFLLFIMAFTLIPSVSYLDGVGDNVTILFTHDMHDNFYPFTVEKDGQINTRGGYGRLSTVIKREREIDPNLLLVDAGDFSMGTLFQTIFSTDAPGLRTLGQMGYDVVSFGNHEFDFRAEGLANSLNAAKSSRGRLPKIVASNISYPVDENGDLTPSLNHLQDAMENYGVGDYEVIKKNGVKIGVFGLMGKEADSNAPMSEVEFTHQIKAARKMVEILQEKENVDLIVCLSHSGTWEDSSKSEDEMLAKKVPEIDIIISGHTHTALEEPIVIDNTIIASCGSYGENLGVMNIEKSGDRWKLKDYRLEPITREIPVDKEIEQSIENYKEIVQEKYLDKFNMEFDEVLAEADFNFTPFGELGKKHDEDILGNLISDSYIYAVKKAEGENYEPITAAIIPSGTIRGTFVKGDITVSDVFNVSSLGIGPDKVSGYPLISVYLTGEELKTAAEVDASIAPIMSVAQLYMSGIEYTFNPKRLIFNKVVDINIKNPDGSIEEIVDDELYRVVAGLYSAQMLSIVGDQSFGILSIVPKTKDGIPITDFESEIIYDDGHEVKEWLALAEYLKSFEKIDGVSKVPEYYNEKQGRKVIDNNKNIIARVKNPNKIALIL
;
A
#
# COMPACT_ATOMS: atom_id res chain seq x y z
N MET A 1 70.93 -5.07 49.70
CA MET A 1 70.65 -6.04 48.64
C MET A 1 69.41 -6.95 48.93
N ARG A 2 69.18 -7.45 50.16
CA ARG A 2 68.02 -8.37 50.44
C ARG A 2 66.62 -7.72 50.40
N LYS A 3 66.47 -6.40 50.55
CA LYS A 3 65.16 -5.73 50.49
C LYS A 3 64.65 -5.51 49.03
N ASN A 4 65.53 -5.32 48.09
CA ASN A 4 65.14 -5.07 46.67
C ASN A 4 64.79 -6.35 45.93
N ILE A 5 65.31 -7.51 46.38
CA ILE A 5 64.93 -8.81 45.77
C ILE A 5 63.49 -9.26 46.17
N ARG A 6 63.04 -8.89 47.38
CA ARG A 6 61.64 -9.20 47.79
C ARG A 6 60.62 -8.34 47.01
N VAL A 7 60.91 -7.10 46.70
CA VAL A 7 60.04 -6.23 45.91
C VAL A 7 60.00 -6.71 44.46
N LEU A 8 61.11 -7.15 43.89
CA LEU A 8 61.18 -7.68 42.53
C LEU A 8 60.38 -9.04 42.38
N LEU A 9 60.47 -9.90 43.40
CA LEU A 9 59.72 -11.18 43.45
C LEU A 9 58.22 -10.97 43.59
N VAL A 10 57.73 -9.98 44.34
CA VAL A 10 56.33 -9.64 44.47
C VAL A 10 55.79 -9.03 43.17
N PHE A 11 56.60 -8.21 42.47
CA PHE A 11 56.22 -7.65 41.15
C PHE A 11 56.15 -8.73 40.05
N LEU A 12 57.07 -9.70 40.06
CA LEU A 12 57.08 -10.84 39.15
C LEU A 12 55.90 -11.79 39.41
N LEU A 13 55.49 -12.01 40.66
CA LEU A 13 54.29 -12.78 41.00
C LEU A 13 52.99 -12.07 40.63
N PHE A 14 52.97 -10.71 40.67
CA PHE A 14 51.79 -9.95 40.19
C PHE A 14 51.71 -9.96 38.67
N ILE A 15 52.81 -9.94 37.93
CA ILE A 15 52.81 -10.06 36.46
C ILE A 15 52.45 -11.48 36.02
N MET A 16 52.84 -12.54 36.73
CA MET A 16 52.44 -13.90 36.45
C MET A 16 50.98 -14.19 36.80
N ALA A 17 50.35 -13.47 37.74
CA ALA A 17 48.94 -13.59 38.05
C ALA A 17 48.03 -12.94 36.99
N PHE A 18 48.53 -11.97 36.23
CA PHE A 18 47.80 -11.32 35.13
C PHE A 18 47.88 -12.07 33.80
N THR A 19 48.75 -13.07 33.65
CA THR A 19 48.88 -13.88 32.41
C THR A 19 48.11 -15.19 32.44
N LEU A 20 47.40 -15.49 33.55
CA LEU A 20 46.47 -16.62 33.68
C LEU A 20 45.01 -16.15 33.73
N ILE A 21 44.62 -15.16 32.92
CA ILE A 21 43.23 -15.05 32.52
C ILE A 21 43.04 -16.18 31.54
N PRO A 22 42.23 -17.23 31.83
CA PRO A 22 41.89 -18.17 30.81
C PRO A 22 41.23 -17.34 29.72
N SER A 23 41.80 -17.34 28.53
CA SER A 23 41.07 -17.00 27.32
C SER A 23 39.89 -17.96 27.32
N VAL A 24 38.74 -17.50 27.82
CA VAL A 24 37.46 -18.12 27.50
C VAL A 24 37.37 -17.93 25.99
N SER A 25 37.83 -18.95 25.25
CA SER A 25 37.39 -19.12 23.90
C SER A 25 35.86 -19.31 24.04
N TYR A 26 35.11 -18.25 23.75
CA TYR A 26 33.74 -18.42 23.33
C TYR A 26 33.86 -19.37 22.13
N LEU A 27 33.59 -20.64 22.36
CA LEU A 27 33.12 -21.49 21.29
C LEU A 27 31.89 -20.75 20.80
N ASP A 28 31.97 -20.18 19.59
CA ASP A 28 30.81 -19.75 18.81
C ASP A 28 29.93 -21.00 18.62
N GLY A 29 29.23 -21.41 19.66
CA GLY A 29 28.13 -22.35 19.53
C GLY A 29 27.10 -21.64 18.65
N VAL A 30 26.54 -22.35 17.68
CA VAL A 30 25.37 -21.88 16.94
C VAL A 30 24.35 -21.44 17.99
N GLY A 31 23.95 -20.17 17.96
CA GLY A 31 22.97 -19.66 18.92
C GLY A 31 21.66 -20.42 18.75
N ASP A 32 21.05 -20.81 19.86
CA ASP A 32 19.81 -21.58 19.85
C ASP A 32 18.56 -20.70 19.74
N ASN A 33 18.71 -19.36 19.76
CA ASN A 33 17.60 -18.40 19.78
C ASN A 33 17.87 -17.22 18.84
N VAL A 34 16.82 -16.77 18.14
CA VAL A 34 16.80 -15.55 17.34
C VAL A 34 15.56 -14.75 17.66
N THR A 35 15.74 -13.45 17.90
CA THR A 35 14.66 -12.47 17.97
C THR A 35 14.52 -11.78 16.61
N ILE A 36 13.33 -11.79 16.02
CA ILE A 36 13.00 -11.13 14.78
C ILE A 36 11.95 -10.06 15.06
N LEU A 37 12.28 -8.82 14.76
CA LEU A 37 11.32 -7.73 14.69
C LEU A 37 10.96 -7.49 13.22
N PHE A 38 9.70 -7.23 12.96
CA PHE A 38 9.27 -7.03 11.59
C PHE A 38 8.14 -6.02 11.46
N THR A 39 8.16 -5.34 10.31
CA THR A 39 7.07 -4.50 9.78
C THR A 39 6.83 -4.85 8.32
N HIS A 40 5.76 -4.33 7.76
CA HIS A 40 5.41 -4.32 6.35
C HIS A 40 4.31 -3.29 6.12
N ASP A 41 4.06 -2.91 4.89
CA ASP A 41 2.97 -2.01 4.51
C ASP A 41 2.96 -0.71 5.35
N MET A 42 4.14 -0.11 5.51
CA MET A 42 4.34 1.10 6.30
C MET A 42 3.79 2.36 5.62
N HIS A 43 3.75 2.38 4.28
CA HIS A 43 3.08 3.38 3.44
C HIS A 43 3.37 4.83 3.83
N ASP A 44 4.63 5.16 4.13
CA ASP A 44 5.07 6.50 4.52
C ASP A 44 4.27 7.13 5.70
N ASN A 45 3.65 6.32 6.56
CA ASN A 45 2.90 6.80 7.72
C ASN A 45 3.85 7.26 8.84
N PHE A 46 4.67 8.28 8.55
CA PHE A 46 5.64 8.83 9.50
C PHE A 46 4.99 9.43 10.73
N TYR A 47 3.87 10.12 10.55
CA TYR A 47 3.05 10.63 11.65
C TYR A 47 2.07 9.58 12.15
N PRO A 48 1.67 9.66 13.42
CA PRO A 48 0.59 8.84 13.95
C PRO A 48 -0.73 9.22 13.28
N PHE A 49 -1.60 8.24 13.11
CA PHE A 49 -2.91 8.43 12.53
C PHE A 49 -4.03 8.04 13.50
N THR A 50 -5.23 8.52 13.20
CA THR A 50 -6.40 8.28 14.02
C THR A 50 -7.21 7.11 13.46
N VAL A 51 -7.55 6.15 14.33
CA VAL A 51 -8.43 5.03 13.99
C VAL A 51 -9.65 5.04 14.90
N GLU A 52 -10.81 4.74 14.35
CA GLU A 52 -11.99 4.41 15.13
C GLU A 52 -12.10 2.89 15.26
N LYS A 53 -12.16 2.40 16.50
CA LYS A 53 -12.39 0.99 16.79
C LYS A 53 -13.38 0.88 17.94
N ASP A 54 -14.46 0.13 17.75
CA ASP A 54 -15.50 -0.09 18.77
C ASP A 54 -16.12 1.22 19.31
N GLY A 55 -16.29 2.23 18.46
CA GLY A 55 -16.83 3.56 18.82
C GLY A 55 -15.84 4.43 19.60
N GLN A 56 -14.57 4.02 19.70
CA GLN A 56 -13.52 4.81 20.35
C GLN A 56 -12.49 5.29 19.33
N ILE A 57 -12.15 6.57 19.43
CA ILE A 57 -11.08 7.18 18.62
C ILE A 57 -9.74 6.92 19.31
N ASN A 58 -8.82 6.25 18.62
CA ASN A 58 -7.50 5.92 19.10
C ASN A 58 -6.43 6.46 18.15
N THR A 59 -5.30 6.87 18.70
CA THR A 59 -4.11 7.22 17.93
C THR A 59 -3.19 6.01 17.83
N ARG A 60 -2.73 5.68 16.62
CA ARG A 60 -1.84 4.55 16.32
C ARG A 60 -0.66 5.00 15.47
N GLY A 61 0.38 4.18 15.47
CA GLY A 61 1.53 4.33 14.57
C GLY A 61 2.42 5.53 14.88
N GLY A 62 3.11 5.97 13.84
CA GLY A 62 4.11 7.02 13.86
C GLY A 62 5.52 6.48 14.10
N TYR A 63 6.44 6.77 13.17
CA TYR A 63 7.80 6.21 13.17
C TYR A 63 8.62 6.60 14.41
N GLY A 64 8.40 7.79 14.96
CA GLY A 64 9.07 8.19 16.20
C GLY A 64 8.72 7.30 17.40
N ARG A 65 7.47 6.85 17.51
CA ARG A 65 7.04 5.89 18.55
C ARG A 65 7.51 4.48 18.25
N LEU A 66 7.39 4.05 16.99
CA LEU A 66 7.88 2.74 16.53
C LEU A 66 9.39 2.60 16.82
N SER A 67 10.18 3.63 16.52
CA SER A 67 11.63 3.66 16.84
C SER A 67 11.90 3.47 18.33
N THR A 68 11.10 4.09 19.19
CA THR A 68 11.23 3.92 20.65
C THR A 68 11.02 2.45 21.06
N VAL A 69 10.04 1.77 20.49
CA VAL A 69 9.79 0.35 20.78
C VAL A 69 10.93 -0.51 20.25
N ILE A 70 11.39 -0.29 19.01
CA ILE A 70 12.55 -0.99 18.44
C ILE A 70 13.79 -0.82 19.34
N LYS A 71 14.05 0.38 19.85
CA LYS A 71 15.18 0.64 20.78
C LYS A 71 15.04 -0.15 22.08
N ARG A 72 13.83 -0.24 22.65
CA ARG A 72 13.56 -1.07 23.85
C ARG A 72 13.83 -2.55 23.59
N GLU A 73 13.38 -3.10 22.48
CA GLU A 73 13.65 -4.50 22.11
C GLU A 73 15.16 -4.76 21.91
N ARG A 74 15.89 -3.78 21.36
CA ARG A 74 17.35 -3.86 21.22
C ARG A 74 18.11 -3.77 22.54
N GLU A 75 17.54 -3.14 23.56
CA GLU A 75 18.12 -3.20 24.92
C GLU A 75 17.99 -4.61 25.51
N ILE A 76 16.94 -5.39 25.13
CA ILE A 76 16.74 -6.76 25.56
C ILE A 76 17.64 -7.72 24.75
N ASP A 77 17.62 -7.62 23.41
CA ASP A 77 18.48 -8.38 22.51
C ASP A 77 19.20 -7.44 21.51
N PRO A 78 20.45 -7.03 21.80
CA PRO A 78 21.22 -6.17 20.90
C PRO A 78 21.49 -6.77 19.51
N ASN A 79 21.36 -8.09 19.37
CA ASN A 79 21.65 -8.83 18.14
C ASN A 79 20.36 -9.28 17.42
N LEU A 80 19.21 -8.71 17.75
CA LEU A 80 17.98 -9.01 17.03
C LEU A 80 18.08 -8.73 15.52
N LEU A 81 17.28 -9.41 14.73
CA LEU A 81 17.07 -9.12 13.31
C LEU A 81 15.85 -8.21 13.15
N LEU A 82 16.00 -7.09 12.44
CA LEU A 82 14.90 -6.16 12.14
C LEU A 82 14.70 -6.08 10.62
N VAL A 83 13.49 -6.43 10.16
CA VAL A 83 13.17 -6.55 8.73
C VAL A 83 11.85 -5.86 8.37
N ASP A 84 11.68 -5.57 7.06
CA ASP A 84 10.43 -5.04 6.50
C ASP A 84 10.10 -5.78 5.20
N ALA A 85 8.84 -6.18 5.03
CA ALA A 85 8.39 -6.97 3.88
C ALA A 85 7.72 -6.15 2.77
N GLY A 86 8.16 -4.89 2.58
CA GLY A 86 7.79 -4.05 1.45
C GLY A 86 6.59 -3.13 1.71
N ASP A 87 6.26 -2.32 0.71
CA ASP A 87 5.31 -1.21 0.78
C ASP A 87 5.65 -0.22 1.89
N PHE A 88 6.92 0.17 1.96
CA PHE A 88 7.37 1.19 2.89
C PHE A 88 7.08 2.61 2.38
N SER A 89 6.73 2.78 1.12
CA SER A 89 6.37 4.06 0.48
C SER A 89 4.90 4.09 0.03
N MET A 90 4.46 5.23 -0.48
CA MET A 90 3.12 5.44 -1.03
C MET A 90 2.00 5.37 0.03
N GLY A 91 1.47 6.51 0.42
CA GLY A 91 0.32 6.59 1.34
C GLY A 91 0.09 7.97 1.92
N THR A 92 1.13 8.79 2.04
CA THR A 92 1.04 10.13 2.64
C THR A 92 1.77 11.20 1.82
N LEU A 93 1.66 12.46 2.22
CA LEU A 93 2.38 13.57 1.58
C LEU A 93 3.90 13.33 1.46
N PHE A 94 4.49 12.49 2.28
CA PHE A 94 5.92 12.19 2.21
C PHE A 94 6.31 11.43 0.95
N GLN A 95 5.40 10.71 0.31
CA GLN A 95 5.65 10.08 -0.99
C GLN A 95 6.02 11.08 -2.09
N THR A 96 5.59 12.36 -1.94
CA THR A 96 5.85 13.40 -2.95
C THR A 96 7.33 13.72 -3.11
N ILE A 97 8.14 13.33 -2.14
CA ILE A 97 9.60 13.44 -2.16
C ILE A 97 10.30 12.07 -2.23
N PHE A 98 9.56 10.99 -2.55
CA PHE A 98 10.10 9.63 -2.67
C PHE A 98 11.30 9.57 -3.62
N SER A 99 11.11 10.08 -4.84
CA SER A 99 12.15 10.01 -5.88
C SER A 99 13.32 10.96 -5.65
N THR A 100 13.15 12.04 -4.88
CA THR A 100 14.21 13.06 -4.71
C THR A 100 14.96 12.96 -3.40
N ASP A 101 14.32 12.45 -2.34
CA ASP A 101 14.86 12.47 -0.97
C ASP A 101 14.85 11.10 -0.28
N ALA A 102 14.12 10.11 -0.83
CA ALA A 102 14.00 8.74 -0.32
C ALA A 102 13.70 8.67 1.19
N PRO A 103 12.65 9.36 1.69
CA PRO A 103 12.41 9.49 3.13
C PRO A 103 12.20 8.13 3.81
N GLY A 104 11.49 7.19 3.18
CA GLY A 104 11.24 5.84 3.69
C GLY A 104 12.53 5.08 3.95
N LEU A 105 13.35 4.82 2.91
CA LEU A 105 14.59 4.07 3.04
C LEU A 105 15.59 4.70 4.04
N ARG A 106 15.68 6.03 4.04
CA ARG A 106 16.59 6.76 4.96
C ARG A 106 16.14 6.63 6.41
N THR A 107 14.83 6.71 6.67
CA THR A 107 14.27 6.58 8.02
C THR A 107 14.35 5.14 8.50
N LEU A 108 14.03 4.14 7.67
CA LEU A 108 14.25 2.72 8.01
C LEU A 108 15.73 2.45 8.35
N GLY A 109 16.65 3.02 7.58
CA GLY A 109 18.08 2.95 7.89
C GLY A 109 18.44 3.57 9.24
N GLN A 110 17.89 4.76 9.56
CA GLN A 110 18.10 5.47 10.82
C GLN A 110 17.52 4.69 12.02
N MET A 111 16.35 4.07 11.86
CA MET A 111 15.73 3.17 12.84
C MET A 111 16.49 1.84 12.97
N GLY A 112 17.38 1.56 12.03
CA GLY A 112 18.32 0.44 12.09
C GLY A 112 17.78 -0.85 11.49
N TYR A 113 16.89 -0.79 10.52
CA TYR A 113 16.49 -1.97 9.76
C TYR A 113 17.70 -2.65 9.12
N ASP A 114 17.73 -3.97 9.16
CA ASP A 114 18.82 -4.77 8.60
C ASP A 114 18.55 -5.09 7.13
N VAL A 115 17.36 -5.64 6.83
CA VAL A 115 16.94 -6.02 5.48
C VAL A 115 15.50 -5.60 5.23
N VAL A 116 15.21 -5.13 4.02
CA VAL A 116 13.86 -4.84 3.54
C VAL A 116 13.65 -5.47 2.17
N SER A 117 12.40 -5.73 1.79
CA SER A 117 12.04 -6.05 0.40
C SER A 117 11.29 -4.90 -0.25
N PHE A 118 10.99 -5.02 -1.54
CA PHE A 118 10.01 -4.16 -2.19
C PHE A 118 8.61 -4.76 -2.09
N GLY A 119 7.61 -3.89 -1.99
CA GLY A 119 6.23 -4.19 -2.31
C GLY A 119 5.83 -3.59 -3.65
N ASN A 120 4.55 -3.68 -4.01
CA ASN A 120 4.06 -3.19 -5.30
C ASN A 120 4.08 -1.65 -5.38
N HIS A 121 3.93 -0.96 -4.27
CA HIS A 121 3.85 0.50 -4.26
C HIS A 121 5.19 1.20 -4.45
N GLU A 122 6.33 0.56 -4.27
CA GLU A 122 7.62 1.13 -4.67
C GLU A 122 7.71 1.30 -6.19
N PHE A 123 6.92 0.56 -6.97
CA PHE A 123 6.87 0.62 -8.43
C PHE A 123 5.83 1.60 -8.99
N ASP A 124 4.97 2.18 -8.17
CA ASP A 124 3.99 3.20 -8.60
C ASP A 124 4.64 4.44 -9.19
N PHE A 125 5.88 4.72 -8.78
CA PHE A 125 6.70 5.82 -9.30
C PHE A 125 7.41 5.48 -10.61
N ARG A 126 7.06 4.37 -11.26
CA ARG A 126 7.71 3.81 -12.45
C ARG A 126 9.20 3.47 -12.20
N ALA A 127 9.86 2.86 -13.19
CA ALA A 127 11.27 2.51 -13.09
C ALA A 127 12.15 3.74 -12.80
N GLU A 128 11.88 4.86 -13.46
CA GLU A 128 12.62 6.12 -13.28
C GLU A 128 12.53 6.66 -11.85
N GLY A 129 11.32 6.67 -11.26
CA GLY A 129 11.11 7.20 -9.91
C GLY A 129 11.76 6.33 -8.84
N LEU A 130 11.68 4.99 -8.96
CA LEU A 130 12.36 4.06 -8.05
C LEU A 130 13.89 4.17 -8.18
N ALA A 131 14.42 4.27 -9.41
CA ALA A 131 15.85 4.49 -9.66
C ALA A 131 16.36 5.75 -8.97
N ASN A 132 15.63 6.85 -9.11
CA ASN A 132 15.97 8.12 -8.48
C ASN A 132 15.94 8.02 -6.95
N SER A 133 14.94 7.34 -6.36
CA SER A 133 14.83 7.10 -4.92
C SER A 133 16.04 6.31 -4.39
N LEU A 134 16.41 5.21 -5.04
CA LEU A 134 17.58 4.41 -4.66
C LEU A 134 18.88 5.24 -4.71
N ASN A 135 19.07 6.04 -5.75
CA ASN A 135 20.21 6.92 -5.90
C ASN A 135 20.22 8.05 -4.84
N ALA A 136 19.05 8.64 -4.54
CA ALA A 136 18.91 9.64 -3.47
C ALA A 136 19.24 9.06 -2.09
N ALA A 137 18.74 7.87 -1.78
CA ALA A 137 19.08 7.15 -0.55
C ALA A 137 20.59 6.89 -0.47
N LYS A 138 21.19 6.35 -1.54
CA LYS A 138 22.64 6.02 -1.59
C LYS A 138 23.52 7.24 -1.45
N SER A 139 23.08 8.39 -1.93
CA SER A 139 23.79 9.66 -1.80
C SER A 139 23.77 10.23 -0.37
N SER A 140 22.87 9.72 0.46
CA SER A 140 22.80 10.13 1.87
C SER A 140 23.98 9.56 2.67
N ARG A 141 24.33 10.24 3.79
CA ARG A 141 25.42 9.79 4.67
C ARG A 141 24.97 8.84 5.78
N GLY A 142 23.67 8.49 5.81
CA GLY A 142 23.09 7.65 6.84
C GLY A 142 23.32 6.15 6.60
N ARG A 143 23.04 5.34 7.62
CA ARG A 143 22.88 3.90 7.45
C ARG A 143 21.66 3.66 6.55
N LEU A 144 21.74 2.66 5.69
CA LEU A 144 20.66 2.19 4.86
C LEU A 144 20.43 0.68 5.10
N PRO A 145 19.20 0.18 5.02
CA PRO A 145 18.93 -1.25 5.05
C PRO A 145 19.50 -1.92 3.79
N LYS A 146 19.75 -3.22 3.86
CA LYS A 146 19.93 -4.04 2.65
C LYS A 146 18.57 -4.24 1.98
N ILE A 147 18.54 -4.31 0.66
CA ILE A 147 17.30 -4.59 -0.09
C ILE A 147 17.45 -5.94 -0.79
N VAL A 148 16.43 -6.79 -0.66
CA VAL A 148 16.35 -8.09 -1.32
C VAL A 148 15.13 -8.18 -2.22
N ALA A 149 15.34 -8.68 -3.48
CA ALA A 149 14.28 -8.81 -4.48
C ALA A 149 14.63 -9.95 -5.45
N SER A 150 14.10 -11.14 -5.19
CA SER A 150 14.57 -12.38 -5.81
C SER A 150 13.87 -12.76 -7.10
N ASN A 151 12.74 -12.12 -7.44
CA ASN A 151 11.95 -12.51 -8.59
C ASN A 151 11.67 -11.38 -9.61
N ILE A 152 12.43 -10.29 -9.53
CA ILE A 152 12.39 -9.23 -10.54
C ILE A 152 13.07 -9.71 -11.81
N SER A 153 12.49 -9.39 -12.96
CA SER A 153 13.10 -9.52 -14.28
C SER A 153 12.87 -8.26 -15.12
N TYR A 154 13.81 -7.99 -16.01
CA TYR A 154 13.76 -6.81 -16.86
C TYR A 154 13.36 -7.23 -18.27
N PRO A 155 12.18 -6.84 -18.77
CA PRO A 155 11.78 -7.11 -20.14
C PRO A 155 12.69 -6.38 -21.12
N VAL A 156 13.03 -7.06 -22.22
CA VAL A 156 13.84 -6.51 -23.31
C VAL A 156 13.02 -6.39 -24.58
N ASP A 157 13.40 -5.47 -25.45
CA ASP A 157 12.78 -5.29 -26.75
C ASP A 157 13.14 -6.44 -27.72
N GLU A 158 12.67 -6.36 -28.98
CA GLU A 158 12.94 -7.37 -30.03
C GLU A 158 14.45 -7.49 -30.36
N ASN A 159 15.27 -6.50 -30.03
CA ASN A 159 16.72 -6.49 -30.24
C ASN A 159 17.47 -7.06 -29.01
N GLY A 160 16.79 -7.26 -27.90
CA GLY A 160 17.38 -7.67 -26.63
C GLY A 160 17.87 -6.50 -25.78
N ASP A 161 17.44 -5.26 -26.07
CA ASP A 161 17.82 -4.07 -25.35
C ASP A 161 16.76 -3.68 -24.32
N LEU A 162 17.20 -3.14 -23.16
CA LEU A 162 16.33 -2.54 -22.15
C LEU A 162 15.90 -1.12 -22.59
N THR A 163 14.73 -0.70 -22.13
CA THR A 163 14.36 0.72 -22.21
C THR A 163 15.34 1.60 -21.41
N PRO A 164 15.46 2.90 -21.72
CA PRO A 164 16.30 3.80 -20.92
C PRO A 164 15.95 3.86 -19.44
N SER A 165 14.65 3.81 -19.10
CA SER A 165 14.16 3.79 -17.73
C SER A 165 14.54 2.48 -16.99
N LEU A 166 14.42 1.33 -17.64
CA LEU A 166 14.83 0.04 -17.08
C LEU A 166 16.35 -0.06 -16.92
N ASN A 167 17.14 0.46 -17.87
CA ASN A 167 18.59 0.57 -17.71
C ASN A 167 18.95 1.40 -16.47
N HIS A 168 18.30 2.58 -16.32
CA HIS A 168 18.54 3.44 -15.16
C HIS A 168 18.16 2.76 -13.84
N LEU A 169 17.04 2.01 -13.81
CA LEU A 169 16.64 1.24 -12.64
C LEU A 169 17.63 0.13 -12.32
N GLN A 170 18.08 -0.64 -13.31
CA GLN A 170 19.07 -1.69 -13.12
C GLN A 170 20.37 -1.12 -12.55
N ASP A 171 20.91 -0.05 -13.13
CA ASP A 171 22.11 0.63 -12.65
C ASP A 171 21.92 1.15 -11.21
N ALA A 172 20.75 1.69 -10.89
CA ALA A 172 20.46 2.20 -9.55
C ALA A 172 20.35 1.07 -8.50
N MET A 173 19.74 -0.07 -8.86
CA MET A 173 19.68 -1.26 -8.01
C MET A 173 21.09 -1.82 -7.75
N GLU A 174 21.91 -1.94 -8.77
CA GLU A 174 23.31 -2.40 -8.63
C GLU A 174 24.12 -1.42 -7.76
N ASN A 175 24.00 -0.12 -7.98
CA ASN A 175 24.68 0.92 -7.21
C ASN A 175 24.24 0.94 -5.74
N TYR A 176 22.96 0.76 -5.46
CA TYR A 176 22.44 0.62 -4.09
C TYR A 176 22.96 -0.66 -3.43
N GLY A 177 23.06 -1.74 -4.17
CA GLY A 177 23.41 -3.08 -3.72
C GLY A 177 22.16 -3.92 -3.42
N VAL A 178 21.12 -3.77 -4.23
CA VAL A 178 19.95 -4.68 -4.20
C VAL A 178 20.39 -6.06 -4.65
N GLY A 179 20.06 -7.08 -3.87
CA GLY A 179 20.45 -8.46 -4.16
C GLY A 179 19.26 -9.42 -4.22
N ASP A 180 19.50 -10.60 -4.78
CA ASP A 180 18.50 -11.69 -4.72
C ASP A 180 18.27 -12.14 -3.26
N TYR A 181 19.32 -12.09 -2.44
CA TYR A 181 19.31 -12.46 -1.02
C TYR A 181 20.41 -11.74 -0.25
N GLU A 182 20.30 -11.74 1.07
CA GLU A 182 21.35 -11.27 2.00
C GLU A 182 21.62 -12.35 3.04
N VAL A 183 22.87 -12.46 3.49
CA VAL A 183 23.27 -13.39 4.57
C VAL A 183 23.79 -12.61 5.76
N ILE A 184 23.10 -12.74 6.89
CA ILE A 184 23.39 -12.00 8.12
C ILE A 184 23.68 -12.98 9.25
N LYS A 185 24.59 -12.60 10.16
CA LYS A 185 24.86 -13.37 11.37
C LYS A 185 24.28 -12.64 12.59
N LYS A 186 23.39 -13.29 13.32
CA LYS A 186 22.75 -12.80 14.57
C LYS A 186 22.86 -13.88 15.65
N ASN A 187 23.34 -13.55 16.82
CA ASN A 187 23.50 -14.49 17.96
C ASN A 187 24.23 -15.80 17.58
N GLY A 188 25.18 -15.74 16.64
CA GLY A 188 25.87 -16.94 16.15
C GLY A 188 25.15 -17.71 15.03
N VAL A 189 23.87 -17.42 14.77
CA VAL A 189 23.05 -18.03 13.72
C VAL A 189 23.33 -17.32 12.39
N LYS A 190 23.58 -18.10 11.33
CA LYS A 190 23.73 -17.61 9.96
C LYS A 190 22.34 -17.62 9.27
N ILE A 191 21.80 -16.45 9.02
CA ILE A 191 20.44 -16.24 8.52
C ILE A 191 20.50 -15.83 7.05
N GLY A 192 19.81 -16.57 6.19
CA GLY A 192 19.56 -16.18 4.81
C GLY A 192 18.22 -15.49 4.68
N VAL A 193 18.21 -14.28 4.14
CA VAL A 193 17.00 -13.48 3.92
C VAL A 193 16.84 -13.23 2.44
N PHE A 194 15.64 -13.48 1.88
CA PHE A 194 15.33 -13.19 0.49
C PHE A 194 13.93 -12.57 0.36
N GLY A 195 13.67 -11.84 -0.75
CA GLY A 195 12.43 -11.09 -0.97
C GLY A 195 11.63 -11.58 -2.16
N LEU A 196 10.30 -11.60 -2.08
CA LEU A 196 9.40 -12.01 -3.15
C LEU A 196 8.23 -11.05 -3.34
N MET A 197 7.89 -10.79 -4.60
CA MET A 197 6.62 -10.18 -5.01
C MET A 197 5.63 -11.29 -5.39
N GLY A 198 4.41 -11.23 -4.85
CA GLY A 198 3.32 -12.15 -5.18
C GLY A 198 2.66 -11.83 -6.52
N LYS A 199 1.82 -12.73 -6.99
CA LYS A 199 1.09 -12.56 -8.24
C LYS A 199 0.01 -11.46 -8.12
N GLU A 200 -0.68 -11.42 -6.99
CA GLU A 200 -1.72 -10.41 -6.78
C GLU A 200 -1.10 -9.03 -6.58
N ALA A 201 -0.01 -8.93 -5.82
CA ALA A 201 0.75 -7.70 -5.66
C ALA A 201 1.30 -7.18 -7.00
N ASP A 202 1.85 -8.04 -7.86
CA ASP A 202 2.26 -7.71 -9.23
C ASP A 202 1.11 -7.11 -10.04
N SER A 203 -0.08 -7.72 -9.99
CA SER A 203 -1.26 -7.20 -10.70
C SER A 203 -1.74 -5.84 -10.17
N ASN A 204 -1.36 -5.47 -8.95
CA ASN A 204 -1.62 -4.16 -8.34
C ASN A 204 -0.50 -3.13 -8.60
N ALA A 205 0.50 -3.46 -9.41
CA ALA A 205 1.57 -2.56 -9.85
C ALA A 205 1.51 -2.25 -11.36
N PRO A 206 0.40 -1.71 -11.91
CA PRO A 206 0.23 -1.52 -13.37
C PRO A 206 1.22 -0.51 -13.95
N MET A 207 1.87 0.31 -13.10
CA MET A 207 2.89 1.29 -13.52
C MET A 207 4.30 0.69 -13.49
N SER A 208 4.46 -0.54 -12.99
CA SER A 208 5.73 -1.25 -13.02
C SER A 208 6.17 -1.51 -14.46
N GLU A 209 7.41 -1.16 -14.77
CA GLU A 209 8.04 -1.47 -16.05
C GLU A 209 8.85 -2.76 -16.00
N VAL A 210 9.04 -3.35 -14.81
CA VAL A 210 9.66 -4.66 -14.61
C VAL A 210 8.59 -5.77 -14.63
N GLU A 211 9.03 -7.01 -14.79
CA GLU A 211 8.19 -8.20 -14.65
C GLU A 211 8.59 -8.97 -13.39
N PHE A 212 7.65 -9.68 -12.78
CA PHE A 212 7.93 -10.54 -11.64
C PHE A 212 7.80 -12.02 -12.05
N THR A 213 8.88 -12.77 -11.88
CA THR A 213 8.87 -14.21 -12.18
C THR A 213 8.10 -14.97 -11.10
N HIS A 214 7.64 -16.18 -11.46
CA HIS A 214 6.80 -17.00 -10.59
C HIS A 214 7.44 -17.24 -9.21
N GLN A 215 6.83 -16.75 -8.15
CA GLN A 215 7.33 -16.71 -6.77
C GLN A 215 7.82 -18.08 -6.24
N ILE A 216 7.07 -19.17 -6.44
CA ILE A 216 7.47 -20.51 -5.98
C ILE A 216 8.76 -20.98 -6.67
N LYS A 217 8.93 -20.67 -7.96
CA LYS A 217 10.15 -21.02 -8.70
C LYS A 217 11.35 -20.22 -8.18
N ALA A 218 11.16 -18.93 -7.94
CA ALA A 218 12.20 -18.07 -7.37
C ALA A 218 12.57 -18.51 -5.96
N ALA A 219 11.58 -18.81 -5.11
CA ALA A 219 11.81 -19.29 -3.74
C ALA A 219 12.64 -20.57 -3.71
N ARG A 220 12.32 -21.58 -4.56
CA ARG A 220 13.11 -22.82 -4.64
C ARG A 220 14.55 -22.56 -5.03
N LYS A 221 14.79 -21.68 -6.01
CA LYS A 221 16.15 -21.25 -6.40
C LYS A 221 16.90 -20.62 -5.22
N MET A 222 16.23 -19.73 -4.46
CA MET A 222 16.86 -19.09 -3.30
C MET A 222 17.17 -20.08 -2.20
N VAL A 223 16.24 -20.97 -1.87
CA VAL A 223 16.45 -22.03 -0.87
C VAL A 223 17.63 -22.91 -1.23
N GLU A 224 17.73 -23.38 -2.48
CA GLU A 224 18.87 -24.17 -2.97
C GLU A 224 20.20 -23.41 -2.75
N ILE A 225 20.28 -22.13 -3.13
CA ILE A 225 21.48 -21.33 -2.96
C ILE A 225 21.81 -21.16 -1.47
N LEU A 226 20.83 -20.81 -0.64
CA LEU A 226 21.03 -20.53 0.78
C LEU A 226 21.46 -21.79 1.55
N GLN A 227 20.90 -22.95 1.22
CA GLN A 227 21.27 -24.22 1.83
C GLN A 227 22.60 -24.77 1.31
N GLU A 228 22.76 -24.89 0.00
CA GLU A 228 23.89 -25.63 -0.59
C GLU A 228 25.16 -24.78 -0.73
N LYS A 229 25.00 -23.50 -1.11
CA LYS A 229 26.13 -22.60 -1.33
C LYS A 229 26.49 -21.79 -0.09
N GLU A 230 25.48 -21.20 0.56
CA GLU A 230 25.70 -20.33 1.70
C GLU A 230 25.75 -21.09 3.03
N ASN A 231 25.17 -22.29 3.12
CA ASN A 231 25.09 -23.08 4.35
C ASN A 231 24.51 -22.26 5.51
N VAL A 232 23.32 -21.71 5.34
CA VAL A 232 22.64 -20.93 6.37
C VAL A 232 21.96 -21.85 7.39
N ASP A 233 21.77 -21.35 8.62
CA ASP A 233 21.09 -22.05 9.70
C ASP A 233 19.58 -21.78 9.73
N LEU A 234 19.15 -20.64 9.18
CA LEU A 234 17.78 -20.14 9.20
C LEU A 234 17.47 -19.46 7.86
N ILE A 235 16.30 -19.74 7.28
CA ILE A 235 15.83 -19.13 6.03
C ILE A 235 14.60 -18.28 6.31
N VAL A 236 14.68 -16.97 6.04
CA VAL A 236 13.61 -15.99 6.18
C VAL A 236 13.22 -15.44 4.81
N CYS A 237 11.95 -15.52 4.47
CA CYS A 237 11.35 -14.91 3.29
C CYS A 237 10.62 -13.62 3.68
N LEU A 238 10.97 -12.50 3.07
CA LEU A 238 10.19 -11.26 3.10
C LEU A 238 9.25 -11.30 1.90
N SER A 239 8.02 -11.70 2.12
CA SER A 239 7.05 -11.95 1.06
C SER A 239 6.02 -10.83 0.97
N HIS A 240 5.97 -10.17 -0.18
CA HIS A 240 4.91 -9.22 -0.48
C HIS A 240 3.85 -9.89 -1.36
N SER A 241 3.13 -10.88 -0.77
CA SER A 241 2.18 -11.77 -1.46
C SER A 241 0.85 -11.91 -0.71
N GLY A 242 0.91 -11.95 0.62
CA GLY A 242 -0.23 -11.87 1.48
C GLY A 242 -0.86 -13.17 1.98
N THR A 243 -1.61 -12.98 3.05
CA THR A 243 -2.47 -13.99 3.68
C THR A 243 -3.92 -13.52 3.70
N TRP A 244 -4.87 -14.44 3.51
CA TRP A 244 -6.31 -14.18 3.51
C TRP A 244 -7.03 -15.10 4.50
N GLU A 245 -8.21 -14.70 4.99
CA GLU A 245 -9.08 -15.59 5.78
C GLU A 245 -9.39 -16.90 5.02
N ASP A 246 -9.59 -16.81 3.70
CA ASP A 246 -9.67 -17.96 2.82
C ASP A 246 -8.28 -18.44 2.44
N SER A 247 -7.79 -19.49 3.10
CA SER A 247 -6.47 -20.07 2.89
C SER A 247 -6.20 -20.51 1.45
N SER A 248 -7.24 -20.72 0.64
CA SER A 248 -7.09 -21.06 -0.79
C SER A 248 -6.65 -19.86 -1.63
N LYS A 249 -6.81 -18.63 -1.11
CA LYS A 249 -6.36 -17.38 -1.73
C LYS A 249 -5.00 -16.91 -1.16
N SER A 250 -4.59 -17.43 0.01
CA SER A 250 -3.35 -17.05 0.69
C SER A 250 -2.13 -17.52 -0.08
N GLU A 251 -1.48 -16.61 -0.83
CA GLU A 251 -0.29 -16.95 -1.61
C GLU A 251 0.87 -17.42 -0.72
N ASP A 252 1.03 -16.84 0.47
CA ASP A 252 2.07 -17.23 1.42
C ASP A 252 1.83 -18.60 2.07
N GLU A 253 0.56 -18.98 2.32
CA GLU A 253 0.26 -20.34 2.74
C GLU A 253 0.53 -21.36 1.62
N MET A 254 0.26 -20.99 0.37
CA MET A 254 0.63 -21.83 -0.78
C MET A 254 2.14 -21.94 -0.93
N LEU A 255 2.88 -20.85 -0.73
CA LEU A 255 4.34 -20.83 -0.75
C LEU A 255 4.90 -21.76 0.33
N ALA A 256 4.46 -21.66 1.59
CA ALA A 256 4.87 -22.53 2.68
C ALA A 256 4.64 -24.02 2.36
N LYS A 257 3.47 -24.38 1.81
CA LYS A 257 3.14 -25.76 1.39
C LYS A 257 4.03 -26.27 0.24
N LYS A 258 4.51 -25.39 -0.65
CA LYS A 258 5.28 -25.77 -1.86
C LYS A 258 6.79 -25.69 -1.68
N VAL A 259 7.27 -24.95 -0.68
CA VAL A 259 8.69 -24.73 -0.36
C VAL A 259 8.86 -24.83 1.18
N PRO A 260 8.66 -26.04 1.76
CA PRO A 260 8.66 -26.27 3.21
C PRO A 260 10.04 -26.11 3.87
N GLU A 261 11.07 -25.83 3.09
CA GLU A 261 12.42 -25.51 3.55
C GLU A 261 12.57 -24.07 4.03
N ILE A 262 11.58 -23.20 3.77
CA ILE A 262 11.51 -21.85 4.34
C ILE A 262 11.09 -21.98 5.80
N ASP A 263 11.88 -21.45 6.73
CA ASP A 263 11.56 -21.50 8.14
C ASP A 263 10.53 -20.42 8.54
N ILE A 264 10.69 -19.19 8.00
CA ILE A 264 9.88 -18.03 8.34
C ILE A 264 9.46 -17.26 7.09
N ILE A 265 8.19 -16.87 7.03
CA ILE A 265 7.66 -15.92 6.05
C ILE A 265 7.11 -14.72 6.82
N ILE A 266 7.64 -13.53 6.53
CA ILE A 266 7.02 -12.26 6.91
C ILE A 266 6.14 -11.84 5.74
N SER A 267 4.82 -11.77 5.97
CA SER A 267 3.78 -11.63 4.96
C SER A 267 3.24 -10.21 4.94
N GLY A 268 3.50 -9.46 3.87
CA GLY A 268 2.95 -8.13 3.58
C GLY A 268 1.79 -8.16 2.60
N HIS A 269 1.47 -7.00 2.00
CA HIS A 269 0.47 -6.76 0.94
C HIS A 269 -1.00 -6.72 1.39
N THR A 270 -1.46 -7.67 2.15
CA THR A 270 -2.89 -7.78 2.52
C THR A 270 -3.26 -6.99 3.76
N HIS A 271 -2.33 -6.25 4.36
CA HIS A 271 -2.52 -5.50 5.60
C HIS A 271 -3.06 -6.35 6.77
N THR A 272 -2.87 -7.66 6.71
CA THR A 272 -3.36 -8.58 7.72
C THR A 272 -2.57 -8.41 9.02
N ALA A 273 -3.27 -8.41 10.16
CA ALA A 273 -2.67 -8.52 11.48
C ALA A 273 -2.97 -9.91 12.03
N LEU A 274 -1.96 -10.76 12.15
CA LEU A 274 -2.08 -12.10 12.71
C LEU A 274 -1.74 -12.05 14.19
N GLU A 275 -2.75 -12.10 15.06
CA GLU A 275 -2.55 -12.16 16.52
C GLU A 275 -1.81 -13.45 16.94
N GLU A 276 -1.95 -14.51 16.15
CA GLU A 276 -1.20 -15.77 16.23
C GLU A 276 -0.65 -16.10 14.85
N PRO A 277 0.62 -16.51 14.72
CA PRO A 277 1.20 -16.87 13.43
C PRO A 277 0.51 -18.11 12.84
N ILE A 278 0.43 -18.16 11.52
CA ILE A 278 0.01 -19.37 10.80
C ILE A 278 1.23 -20.31 10.71
N VAL A 279 1.06 -21.57 11.08
CA VAL A 279 2.12 -22.58 10.96
C VAL A 279 1.70 -23.64 9.97
N ILE A 280 2.46 -23.76 8.89
CA ILE A 280 2.28 -24.80 7.85
C ILE A 280 3.50 -25.71 7.88
N ASP A 281 3.30 -26.95 8.30
CA ASP A 281 4.37 -27.93 8.56
C ASP A 281 5.43 -27.36 9.52
N ASN A 282 6.50 -26.76 9.01
CA ASN A 282 7.55 -26.14 9.81
C ASN A 282 7.73 -24.65 9.53
N THR A 283 7.04 -24.13 8.54
CA THR A 283 7.10 -22.72 8.15
C THR A 283 6.18 -21.90 9.04
N ILE A 284 6.72 -20.86 9.65
CA ILE A 284 5.98 -19.88 10.47
C ILE A 284 5.70 -18.66 9.60
N ILE A 285 4.43 -18.32 9.41
CA ILE A 285 3.98 -17.14 8.66
C ILE A 285 3.48 -16.10 9.66
N ALA A 286 4.05 -14.90 9.61
CA ALA A 286 3.73 -13.79 10.50
C ALA A 286 3.42 -12.52 9.72
N SER A 287 2.49 -11.71 10.25
CA SER A 287 2.03 -10.46 9.64
C SER A 287 1.56 -9.51 10.76
N CYS A 288 1.88 -8.20 10.67
CA CYS A 288 1.68 -7.27 11.80
C CYS A 288 0.68 -6.12 11.54
N GLY A 289 -0.09 -6.19 10.46
CA GLY A 289 -0.99 -5.10 10.05
C GLY A 289 -0.28 -4.11 9.14
N SER A 290 -0.73 -2.86 9.11
CA SER A 290 -0.19 -1.84 8.21
C SER A 290 0.10 -0.52 8.94
N TYR A 291 0.70 0.45 8.22
CA TYR A 291 0.92 1.83 8.66
C TYR A 291 1.75 1.96 9.94
N GLY A 292 2.44 0.90 10.36
CA GLY A 292 3.19 0.87 11.61
C GLY A 292 2.31 0.90 12.85
N GLU A 293 1.05 0.45 12.76
CA GLU A 293 0.16 0.36 13.92
C GLU A 293 0.65 -0.65 14.97
N ASN A 294 1.39 -1.67 14.53
CA ASN A 294 2.04 -2.65 15.39
C ASN A 294 3.48 -2.90 14.94
N LEU A 295 4.32 -3.30 15.88
CA LEU A 295 5.59 -3.98 15.62
C LEU A 295 5.41 -5.46 15.87
N GLY A 296 5.69 -6.31 14.88
CA GLY A 296 5.75 -7.74 15.08
C GLY A 296 7.02 -8.13 15.84
N VAL A 297 6.88 -8.93 16.89
CA VAL A 297 7.99 -9.44 17.71
C VAL A 297 7.88 -10.95 17.77
N MET A 298 8.87 -11.64 17.23
CA MET A 298 8.93 -13.10 17.17
C MET A 298 10.23 -13.59 17.78
N ASN A 299 10.14 -14.49 18.75
CA ASN A 299 11.26 -15.23 19.30
C ASN A 299 11.18 -16.67 18.84
N ILE A 300 12.23 -17.17 18.21
CA ILE A 300 12.34 -18.56 17.77
C ILE A 300 13.52 -19.25 18.43
N GLU A 301 13.41 -20.56 18.59
CA GLU A 301 14.48 -21.38 19.14
C GLU A 301 14.73 -22.63 18.29
N LYS A 302 15.99 -23.07 18.25
CA LYS A 302 16.38 -24.27 17.52
C LYS A 302 15.95 -25.51 18.30
N SER A 303 15.22 -26.42 17.65
CA SER A 303 14.75 -27.68 18.24
C SER A 303 15.11 -28.85 17.30
N GLY A 304 16.28 -29.45 17.55
CA GLY A 304 16.89 -30.40 16.61
C GLY A 304 17.36 -29.66 15.35
N ASP A 305 16.92 -30.13 14.18
CA ASP A 305 17.30 -29.52 12.89
C ASP A 305 16.30 -28.45 12.42
N ARG A 306 15.39 -28.00 13.28
CA ARG A 306 14.29 -27.09 12.93
C ARG A 306 14.18 -25.92 13.89
N TRP A 307 13.60 -24.83 13.37
CA TRP A 307 13.23 -23.67 14.18
C TRP A 307 11.78 -23.79 14.63
N LYS A 308 11.52 -23.41 15.90
CA LYS A 308 10.19 -23.39 16.49
C LYS A 308 9.90 -22.03 17.10
N LEU A 309 8.63 -21.67 17.07
CA LEU A 309 8.12 -20.50 17.77
C LEU A 309 8.26 -20.71 19.27
N LYS A 310 8.89 -19.76 19.94
CA LYS A 310 9.01 -19.69 21.40
C LYS A 310 8.05 -18.66 21.99
N ASP A 311 7.95 -17.49 21.35
CA ASP A 311 7.09 -16.39 21.74
C ASP A 311 6.75 -15.54 20.53
N TYR A 312 5.55 -14.97 20.51
CA TYR A 312 5.07 -14.09 19.47
C TYR A 312 4.12 -13.06 20.04
N ARG A 313 4.24 -11.82 19.60
CA ARG A 313 3.28 -10.77 19.88
C ARG A 313 3.28 -9.68 18.83
N LEU A 314 2.16 -9.02 18.69
CA LEU A 314 2.03 -7.73 18.03
C LEU A 314 2.10 -6.65 19.11
N GLU A 315 3.14 -5.81 19.07
CA GLU A 315 3.32 -4.71 20.02
C GLU A 315 2.63 -3.46 19.44
N PRO A 316 1.48 -3.03 19.99
CA PRO A 316 0.73 -1.91 19.42
C PRO A 316 1.45 -0.58 19.65
N ILE A 317 1.58 0.22 18.59
CA ILE A 317 2.21 1.54 18.65
C ILE A 317 1.16 2.58 19.02
N THR A 318 1.11 2.92 20.32
CA THR A 318 0.07 3.76 20.91
C THR A 318 0.61 5.14 21.30
N ARG A 319 -0.29 6.08 21.58
CA ARG A 319 0.05 7.47 21.97
C ARG A 319 0.81 7.57 23.30
N GLU A 320 0.75 6.55 24.16
CA GLU A 320 1.45 6.50 25.44
C GLU A 320 2.96 6.26 25.28
N ILE A 321 3.39 5.76 24.13
CA ILE A 321 4.80 5.52 23.82
C ILE A 321 5.49 6.86 23.56
N PRO A 322 6.59 7.16 24.28
CA PRO A 322 7.39 8.36 24.03
C PRO A 322 7.94 8.38 22.61
N VAL A 323 7.98 9.56 22.01
CA VAL A 323 8.53 9.76 20.67
C VAL A 323 10.06 9.78 20.71
N ASP A 324 10.70 9.10 19.77
CA ASP A 324 12.12 9.22 19.52
C ASP A 324 12.42 10.56 18.83
N LYS A 325 13.10 11.45 19.54
CA LYS A 325 13.33 12.83 19.10
C LYS A 325 14.21 12.95 17.86
N GLU A 326 15.12 11.99 17.63
CA GLU A 326 15.99 12.01 16.45
C GLU A 326 15.18 11.67 15.19
N ILE A 327 14.30 10.69 15.28
CA ILE A 327 13.40 10.33 14.18
C ILE A 327 12.40 11.46 13.93
N GLU A 328 11.79 12.01 14.99
CA GLU A 328 10.87 13.14 14.87
C GLU A 328 11.48 14.34 14.16
N GLN A 329 12.74 14.70 14.51
CA GLN A 329 13.45 15.80 13.84
C GLN A 329 13.65 15.51 12.34
N SER A 330 13.93 14.25 11.98
CA SER A 330 14.08 13.87 10.57
C SER A 330 12.74 13.99 9.83
N ILE A 331 11.63 13.61 10.47
CA ILE A 331 10.28 13.73 9.92
C ILE A 331 9.91 15.21 9.70
N GLU A 332 10.17 16.07 10.67
CA GLU A 332 9.93 17.52 10.52
C GLU A 332 10.72 18.12 9.35
N ASN A 333 11.99 17.72 9.19
CA ASN A 333 12.79 18.15 8.05
C ASN A 333 12.19 17.67 6.71
N TYR A 334 11.66 16.44 6.64
CA TYR A 334 10.96 15.97 5.44
C TYR A 334 9.67 16.73 5.19
N LYS A 335 8.93 17.08 6.24
CA LYS A 335 7.73 17.92 6.12
C LYS A 335 8.04 19.28 5.50
N GLU A 336 9.14 19.93 5.93
CA GLU A 336 9.60 21.19 5.33
C GLU A 336 9.94 21.02 3.84
N ILE A 337 10.59 19.90 3.46
CA ILE A 337 10.89 19.60 2.06
C ILE A 337 9.62 19.35 1.25
N VAL A 338 8.64 18.62 1.80
CA VAL A 338 7.31 18.42 1.17
C VAL A 338 6.62 19.75 0.94
N GLN A 339 6.65 20.65 1.95
CA GLN A 339 6.07 21.98 1.81
C GLN A 339 6.69 22.73 0.62
N GLU A 340 8.02 22.85 0.62
CA GLU A 340 8.76 23.62 -0.40
C GLU A 340 8.65 23.00 -1.81
N LYS A 341 8.83 21.68 -1.93
CA LYS A 341 8.91 21.02 -3.24
C LYS A 341 7.55 20.67 -3.85
N TYR A 342 6.53 20.49 -3.03
CA TYR A 342 5.24 19.99 -3.48
C TYR A 342 4.08 20.93 -3.19
N LEU A 343 3.76 21.21 -1.92
CA LEU A 343 2.55 21.93 -1.53
C LEU A 343 2.54 23.40 -1.95
N ASP A 344 3.70 24.06 -1.98
CA ASP A 344 3.80 25.46 -2.44
C ASP A 344 3.31 25.64 -3.88
N LYS A 345 3.39 24.60 -4.73
CA LYS A 345 2.86 24.62 -6.11
C LYS A 345 1.33 24.79 -6.15
N PHE A 346 0.66 24.35 -5.10
CA PHE A 346 -0.80 24.39 -4.97
C PHE A 346 -1.29 25.49 -4.03
N ASN A 347 -0.40 26.33 -3.49
CA ASN A 347 -0.69 27.33 -2.46
C ASN A 347 -1.44 26.70 -1.26
N MET A 348 -0.96 25.56 -0.77
CA MET A 348 -1.49 24.84 0.39
C MET A 348 -0.40 24.62 1.42
N GLU A 349 -0.78 24.51 2.70
CA GLU A 349 0.11 24.17 3.80
C GLU A 349 -0.19 22.78 4.33
N PHE A 350 0.83 22.04 4.81
CA PHE A 350 0.72 20.64 5.23
C PHE A 350 -0.41 20.39 6.24
N ASP A 351 -0.52 21.27 7.26
CA ASP A 351 -1.53 21.18 8.31
C ASP A 351 -2.70 22.17 8.11
N GLU A 352 -2.85 22.77 6.92
CA GLU A 352 -3.97 23.66 6.62
C GLU A 352 -5.29 22.91 6.80
N VAL A 353 -6.18 23.45 7.62
CA VAL A 353 -7.54 22.93 7.79
C VAL A 353 -8.39 23.35 6.60
N LEU A 354 -8.85 22.38 5.83
CA LEU A 354 -9.68 22.60 4.63
C LEU A 354 -11.16 22.64 4.96
N ALA A 355 -11.61 21.77 5.85
CA ALA A 355 -12.99 21.69 6.31
C ALA A 355 -13.06 21.06 7.70
N GLU A 356 -14.24 21.11 8.33
CA GLU A 356 -14.55 20.38 9.56
C GLU A 356 -15.79 19.52 9.33
N ALA A 357 -15.74 18.26 9.80
CA ALA A 357 -16.89 17.35 9.78
C ALA A 357 -17.46 17.16 11.19
N ASP A 358 -18.78 17.21 11.32
CA ASP A 358 -19.48 16.98 12.59
C ASP A 358 -19.79 15.50 12.86
N PHE A 359 -19.41 14.61 11.94
CA PHE A 359 -19.64 13.15 11.97
C PHE A 359 -18.40 12.39 11.49
N ASN A 360 -18.36 11.07 11.76
CA ASN A 360 -17.34 10.18 11.22
C ASN A 360 -17.79 9.63 9.87
N PHE A 361 -16.87 9.55 8.91
CA PHE A 361 -17.07 8.74 7.70
C PHE A 361 -16.85 7.25 8.00
N THR A 362 -17.12 6.39 7.05
CA THR A 362 -16.90 4.95 7.18
C THR A 362 -15.44 4.67 7.54
N PRO A 363 -15.15 3.92 8.62
CA PRO A 363 -13.77 3.55 8.95
C PRO A 363 -13.07 2.88 7.79
N PHE A 364 -11.80 3.21 7.54
CA PHE A 364 -11.06 2.69 6.39
C PHE A 364 -11.09 1.17 6.30
N GLY A 365 -10.90 0.46 7.41
CA GLY A 365 -10.98 -1.00 7.45
C GLY A 365 -12.37 -1.60 7.19
N GLU A 366 -13.43 -0.79 7.09
CA GLU A 366 -14.80 -1.21 6.75
C GLU A 366 -15.22 -0.85 5.32
N LEU A 367 -14.43 -0.01 4.62
CA LEU A 367 -14.68 0.34 3.23
C LEU A 367 -14.62 -0.92 2.35
N GLY A 368 -15.57 -1.06 1.44
CA GLY A 368 -15.65 -2.20 0.54
C GLY A 368 -16.12 -3.53 1.18
N LYS A 369 -16.11 -3.68 2.52
CA LYS A 369 -16.58 -4.91 3.18
C LYS A 369 -18.07 -5.12 3.04
N LYS A 370 -18.84 -4.04 3.06
CA LYS A 370 -20.27 -4.09 2.78
C LYS A 370 -20.50 -3.62 1.36
N HIS A 371 -21.10 -4.48 0.55
CA HIS A 371 -21.48 -4.12 -0.81
C HIS A 371 -22.72 -3.22 -0.78
N ASP A 372 -22.52 -1.96 -0.45
CA ASP A 372 -23.55 -0.95 -0.20
C ASP A 372 -23.06 0.44 -0.62
N GLU A 373 -23.94 1.44 -0.58
CA GLU A 373 -23.57 2.84 -0.74
C GLU A 373 -22.70 3.31 0.42
N ASP A 374 -21.67 4.09 0.10
CA ASP A 374 -20.75 4.66 1.08
C ASP A 374 -20.70 6.19 1.00
N ILE A 375 -20.75 6.85 2.15
CA ILE A 375 -20.82 8.32 2.24
C ILE A 375 -19.49 8.99 1.87
N LEU A 376 -18.35 8.35 2.13
CA LEU A 376 -17.04 8.85 1.70
C LEU A 376 -16.88 8.71 0.18
N GLY A 377 -17.27 7.56 -0.39
CA GLY A 377 -17.30 7.36 -1.83
C GLY A 377 -18.20 8.37 -2.54
N ASN A 378 -19.33 8.75 -1.94
CA ASN A 378 -20.20 9.80 -2.45
C ASN A 378 -19.51 11.17 -2.45
N LEU A 379 -18.82 11.55 -1.36
CA LEU A 379 -18.09 12.82 -1.25
C LEU A 379 -16.98 12.91 -2.31
N ILE A 380 -16.18 11.83 -2.46
CA ILE A 380 -15.08 11.81 -3.42
C ILE A 380 -15.63 11.87 -4.87
N SER A 381 -16.67 11.09 -5.21
CA SER A 381 -17.24 11.12 -6.55
C SER A 381 -17.85 12.47 -6.93
N ASP A 382 -18.48 13.18 -5.98
CA ASP A 382 -18.97 14.53 -6.20
C ASP A 382 -17.84 15.53 -6.42
N SER A 383 -16.70 15.36 -5.72
CA SER A 383 -15.53 16.23 -5.87
C SER A 383 -14.93 16.19 -7.28
N TYR A 384 -14.99 15.05 -7.96
CA TYR A 384 -14.49 14.92 -9.33
C TYR A 384 -15.31 15.75 -10.32
N ILE A 385 -16.65 15.70 -10.21
CA ILE A 385 -17.53 16.55 -11.04
C ILE A 385 -17.27 18.03 -10.77
N TYR A 386 -17.11 18.39 -9.49
CA TYR A 386 -16.80 19.77 -9.09
C TYR A 386 -15.48 20.25 -9.71
N ALA A 387 -14.43 19.43 -9.64
CA ALA A 387 -13.10 19.78 -10.13
C ALA A 387 -13.10 19.99 -11.66
N VAL A 388 -13.77 19.10 -12.42
CA VAL A 388 -13.90 19.27 -13.87
C VAL A 388 -14.64 20.55 -14.20
N LYS A 389 -15.77 20.80 -13.51
CA LYS A 389 -16.54 22.04 -13.73
C LYS A 389 -15.73 23.29 -13.44
N LYS A 390 -14.86 23.25 -12.41
CA LYS A 390 -13.97 24.36 -12.08
C LYS A 390 -12.90 24.55 -13.14
N ALA A 391 -12.22 23.46 -13.55
CA ALA A 391 -11.15 23.50 -14.53
C ALA A 391 -11.61 23.98 -15.92
N GLU A 392 -12.79 23.57 -16.36
CA GLU A 392 -13.34 23.97 -17.66
C GLU A 392 -14.03 25.35 -17.66
N GLY A 393 -14.47 25.82 -16.49
CA GLY A 393 -15.06 27.16 -16.33
C GLY A 393 -16.24 27.40 -17.26
N GLU A 394 -16.14 28.44 -18.11
CA GLU A 394 -17.18 28.80 -19.10
C GLU A 394 -17.35 27.77 -20.23
N ASN A 395 -16.34 26.91 -20.44
CA ASN A 395 -16.35 25.85 -21.45
C ASN A 395 -16.87 24.53 -20.90
N TYR A 396 -17.38 24.49 -19.68
CA TYR A 396 -17.83 23.26 -19.03
C TYR A 396 -18.88 22.53 -19.85
N GLU A 397 -18.56 21.29 -20.22
CA GLU A 397 -19.53 20.34 -20.74
C GLU A 397 -20.00 19.41 -19.60
N PRO A 398 -21.32 19.21 -19.40
CA PRO A 398 -21.82 18.42 -18.28
C PRO A 398 -21.23 17.02 -18.21
N ILE A 399 -20.75 16.66 -17.02
CA ILE A 399 -20.38 15.28 -16.67
C ILE A 399 -21.66 14.54 -16.25
N THR A 400 -21.93 13.41 -16.90
CA THR A 400 -23.07 12.55 -16.57
C THR A 400 -22.80 11.70 -15.34
N ALA A 401 -21.57 11.18 -15.20
CA ALA A 401 -21.20 10.35 -14.07
C ALA A 401 -19.74 10.55 -13.66
N ALA A 402 -19.47 10.45 -12.34
CA ALA A 402 -18.15 10.21 -11.81
C ALA A 402 -18.09 8.79 -11.24
N ILE A 403 -17.01 8.05 -11.49
CA ILE A 403 -16.86 6.65 -11.08
C ILE A 403 -15.54 6.47 -10.35
N ILE A 404 -15.60 5.93 -9.13
CA ILE A 404 -14.44 5.70 -8.26
C ILE A 404 -14.50 4.28 -7.72
N PRO A 405 -13.46 3.45 -7.90
CA PRO A 405 -13.35 2.16 -7.23
C PRO A 405 -12.89 2.32 -5.77
N SER A 406 -13.40 1.49 -4.87
CA SER A 406 -13.01 1.50 -3.45
C SER A 406 -11.51 1.26 -3.25
N GLY A 407 -10.85 0.54 -4.15
CA GLY A 407 -9.43 0.24 -4.10
C GLY A 407 -8.50 1.46 -4.25
N THR A 408 -9.02 2.59 -4.77
CA THR A 408 -8.24 3.84 -4.85
C THR A 408 -8.36 4.71 -3.61
N ILE A 409 -9.27 4.40 -2.68
CA ILE A 409 -9.44 5.11 -1.42
C ILE A 409 -8.48 4.52 -0.38
N ARG A 410 -7.57 5.32 0.16
CA ARG A 410 -6.48 4.87 1.04
C ARG A 410 -6.61 5.32 2.50
N GLY A 411 -7.64 6.09 2.82
CA GLY A 411 -7.91 6.61 4.16
C GLY A 411 -9.35 6.99 4.36
N THR A 412 -9.67 7.61 5.48
CA THR A 412 -11.01 8.11 5.80
C THR A 412 -10.93 9.36 6.66
N PHE A 413 -12.05 10.05 6.83
CA PHE A 413 -12.16 11.18 7.74
C PHE A 413 -12.91 10.80 9.02
N VAL A 414 -12.42 11.32 10.13
CA VAL A 414 -13.11 11.27 11.42
C VAL A 414 -13.68 12.65 11.76
N LYS A 415 -14.65 12.70 12.68
CA LYS A 415 -15.21 13.93 13.19
C LYS A 415 -14.10 14.88 13.68
N GLY A 416 -14.14 16.12 13.24
CA GLY A 416 -13.19 17.20 13.56
C GLY A 416 -12.63 17.85 12.30
N ASP A 417 -11.45 18.46 12.46
CA ASP A 417 -10.73 19.12 11.37
C ASP A 417 -10.26 18.12 10.33
N ILE A 418 -10.40 18.49 9.06
CA ILE A 418 -9.87 17.76 7.89
C ILE A 418 -8.79 18.64 7.28
N THR A 419 -7.55 18.18 7.36
CA THR A 419 -6.37 18.91 6.86
C THR A 419 -6.00 18.53 5.42
N VAL A 420 -5.08 19.28 4.81
CA VAL A 420 -4.48 18.93 3.51
C VAL A 420 -3.84 17.54 3.56
N SER A 421 -3.12 17.24 4.66
CA SER A 421 -2.51 15.92 4.85
C SER A 421 -3.55 14.80 4.90
N ASP A 422 -4.67 15.00 5.62
CA ASP A 422 -5.74 13.99 5.69
C ASP A 422 -6.36 13.73 4.32
N VAL A 423 -6.60 14.79 3.54
CA VAL A 423 -7.18 14.66 2.19
C VAL A 423 -6.23 13.95 1.25
N PHE A 424 -4.93 14.29 1.30
CA PHE A 424 -3.94 13.58 0.51
C PHE A 424 -3.90 12.09 0.86
N ASN A 425 -3.92 11.74 2.14
CA ASN A 425 -3.92 10.35 2.60
C ASN A 425 -5.12 9.54 2.11
N VAL A 426 -6.27 10.19 1.88
CA VAL A 426 -7.47 9.52 1.33
C VAL A 426 -7.31 9.19 -0.15
N SER A 427 -6.62 10.03 -0.93
CA SER A 427 -6.45 9.90 -2.39
C SER A 427 -4.98 10.00 -2.80
N SER A 428 -4.09 9.24 -2.13
CA SER A 428 -2.63 9.39 -2.22
C SER A 428 -1.98 8.69 -3.41
N LEU A 429 -2.71 7.84 -4.14
CA LEU A 429 -2.08 6.92 -5.10
C LEU A 429 -1.42 7.62 -6.29
N GLY A 430 -0.29 7.07 -6.67
CA GLY A 430 0.38 7.18 -7.95
C GLY A 430 1.05 8.51 -8.28
N ILE A 431 1.38 8.60 -9.55
CA ILE A 431 2.02 9.76 -10.16
C ILE A 431 1.46 9.95 -11.57
N GLY A 432 1.26 11.20 -11.98
CA GLY A 432 0.85 11.51 -13.33
C GLY A 432 2.00 11.55 -14.35
N PRO A 433 1.72 11.68 -15.64
CA PRO A 433 2.72 11.95 -16.68
C PRO A 433 3.56 13.22 -16.43
N ASP A 434 3.01 14.21 -15.71
CA ASP A 434 3.72 15.41 -15.26
C ASP A 434 4.80 15.12 -14.19
N LYS A 435 4.92 13.86 -13.74
CA LYS A 435 5.83 13.40 -12.68
C LYS A 435 5.55 14.04 -11.31
N VAL A 436 4.34 14.54 -11.10
CA VAL A 436 3.87 15.07 -9.82
C VAL A 436 2.96 14.04 -9.16
N SER A 437 3.19 13.76 -7.86
CA SER A 437 2.42 12.77 -7.09
C SER A 437 0.92 13.03 -7.11
N GLY A 438 0.14 11.96 -7.09
CA GLY A 438 -1.30 11.94 -7.26
C GLY A 438 -1.70 11.60 -8.69
N TYR A 439 -2.62 10.64 -8.85
CA TYR A 439 -3.19 10.35 -10.16
C TYR A 439 -4.05 11.50 -10.66
N PRO A 440 -3.97 11.83 -11.96
CA PRO A 440 -4.84 12.82 -12.56
C PRO A 440 -6.23 12.26 -12.87
N LEU A 441 -7.22 13.17 -12.93
CA LEU A 441 -8.53 12.90 -13.48
C LEU A 441 -8.48 12.83 -15.02
N ILE A 442 -9.26 11.92 -15.58
CA ILE A 442 -9.51 11.82 -17.01
C ILE A 442 -11.00 11.99 -17.31
N SER A 443 -11.32 12.45 -18.51
CA SER A 443 -12.69 12.59 -19.01
C SER A 443 -12.86 11.78 -20.28
N VAL A 444 -13.74 10.78 -20.23
CA VAL A 444 -14.01 9.84 -21.33
C VAL A 444 -15.49 9.75 -21.61
N TYR A 445 -15.88 9.11 -22.72
CA TYR A 445 -17.26 8.82 -23.06
C TYR A 445 -17.52 7.31 -23.01
N LEU A 446 -18.64 6.94 -22.38
CA LEU A 446 -19.17 5.58 -22.36
C LEU A 446 -20.54 5.56 -23.04
N THR A 447 -20.87 4.47 -23.72
CA THR A 447 -22.26 4.25 -24.18
C THR A 447 -23.16 3.98 -22.99
N GLY A 448 -24.47 4.14 -23.14
CA GLY A 448 -25.42 3.79 -22.07
C GLY A 448 -25.34 2.31 -21.70
N GLU A 449 -25.08 1.41 -22.65
CA GLU A 449 -24.83 -0.02 -22.37
C GLU A 449 -23.58 -0.22 -21.48
N GLU A 450 -22.51 0.56 -21.71
CA GLU A 450 -21.29 0.51 -20.90
C GLU A 450 -21.49 1.12 -19.52
N LEU A 451 -22.30 2.17 -19.36
CA LEU A 451 -22.68 2.69 -18.04
C LEU A 451 -23.46 1.64 -17.22
N LYS A 452 -24.41 0.94 -17.86
CA LYS A 452 -25.12 -0.18 -17.26
C LYS A 452 -24.16 -1.32 -16.88
N THR A 453 -23.15 -1.55 -17.73
CA THR A 453 -22.08 -2.52 -17.48
C THR A 453 -21.23 -2.12 -16.27
N ALA A 454 -20.91 -0.84 -16.07
CA ALA A 454 -20.20 -0.38 -14.88
C ALA A 454 -20.97 -0.68 -13.58
N ALA A 455 -22.29 -0.43 -13.58
CA ALA A 455 -23.12 -0.82 -12.43
C ALA A 455 -23.18 -2.36 -12.23
N GLU A 456 -23.12 -3.14 -13.31
CA GLU A 456 -23.08 -4.59 -13.22
C GLU A 456 -21.71 -5.11 -12.75
N VAL A 457 -20.60 -4.43 -13.09
CA VAL A 457 -19.27 -4.68 -12.51
C VAL A 457 -19.36 -4.54 -10.99
N ASP A 458 -19.88 -3.43 -10.51
CA ASP A 458 -20.08 -3.25 -9.06
C ASP A 458 -20.96 -4.37 -8.48
N ALA A 459 -22.12 -4.65 -9.08
CA ALA A 459 -23.07 -5.61 -8.56
C ALA A 459 -22.57 -7.06 -8.57
N SER A 460 -21.73 -7.44 -9.54
CA SER A 460 -21.32 -8.83 -9.80
C SER A 460 -19.86 -9.14 -9.47
N ILE A 461 -18.94 -8.21 -9.66
CA ILE A 461 -17.50 -8.40 -9.43
C ILE A 461 -17.10 -7.99 -8.02
N ALA A 462 -17.62 -6.87 -7.48
CA ALA A 462 -17.27 -6.39 -6.14
C ALA A 462 -17.44 -7.46 -5.02
N PRO A 463 -18.45 -8.34 -5.03
CA PRO A 463 -18.54 -9.41 -4.05
C PRO A 463 -17.42 -10.45 -4.12
N ILE A 464 -16.67 -10.50 -5.22
CA ILE A 464 -15.56 -11.43 -5.45
C ILE A 464 -14.23 -10.70 -5.18
N MET A 465 -14.15 -9.42 -5.59
CA MET A 465 -13.01 -8.54 -5.48
C MET A 465 -13.47 -7.19 -4.94
N SER A 466 -13.38 -6.99 -3.63
CA SER A 466 -13.96 -5.82 -2.94
C SER A 466 -13.38 -4.48 -3.42
N VAL A 467 -12.12 -4.46 -3.86
CA VAL A 467 -11.47 -3.27 -4.42
C VAL A 467 -12.11 -2.77 -5.72
N ALA A 468 -12.89 -3.62 -6.40
CA ALA A 468 -13.68 -3.26 -7.58
C ALA A 468 -15.07 -2.74 -7.25
N GLN A 469 -15.43 -2.55 -5.97
CA GLN A 469 -16.66 -1.88 -5.60
C GLN A 469 -16.63 -0.43 -6.06
N LEU A 470 -17.68 0.01 -6.78
CA LEU A 470 -17.75 1.35 -7.37
C LEU A 470 -18.64 2.28 -6.56
N TYR A 471 -18.22 3.52 -6.43
CA TYR A 471 -19.01 4.64 -5.96
C TYR A 471 -19.23 5.59 -7.13
N MET A 472 -20.50 5.98 -7.34
CA MET A 472 -20.89 6.75 -8.52
C MET A 472 -21.68 8.00 -8.14
N SER A 473 -21.28 9.14 -8.71
CA SER A 473 -22.07 10.36 -8.71
C SER A 473 -22.77 10.54 -10.06
N GLY A 474 -23.95 11.15 -10.07
CA GLY A 474 -24.75 11.36 -11.28
C GLY A 474 -25.55 10.12 -11.73
N ILE A 475 -25.34 8.98 -11.10
CA ILE A 475 -26.05 7.72 -11.36
C ILE A 475 -26.73 7.23 -10.09
N GLU A 476 -27.96 6.74 -10.23
CA GLU A 476 -28.61 5.93 -9.21
C GLU A 476 -28.99 4.57 -9.80
N TYR A 477 -28.78 3.49 -9.05
CA TYR A 477 -29.12 2.15 -9.49
C TYR A 477 -29.57 1.24 -8.36
N THR A 478 -30.38 0.26 -8.73
CA THR A 478 -30.87 -0.79 -7.84
C THR A 478 -30.37 -2.14 -8.32
N PHE A 479 -29.80 -2.94 -7.42
CA PHE A 479 -29.38 -4.30 -7.73
C PHE A 479 -29.91 -5.32 -6.75
N ASN A 480 -30.08 -6.56 -7.21
CA ASN A 480 -30.50 -7.69 -6.40
C ASN A 480 -29.38 -8.74 -6.32
N PRO A 481 -28.70 -8.89 -5.18
CA PRO A 481 -27.57 -9.81 -5.03
C PRO A 481 -27.93 -11.28 -5.24
N LYS A 482 -29.23 -11.63 -5.22
CA LYS A 482 -29.71 -13.00 -5.41
C LYS A 482 -29.99 -13.35 -6.88
N ARG A 483 -29.87 -12.40 -7.80
CA ARG A 483 -29.95 -12.67 -9.25
C ARG A 483 -28.69 -13.38 -9.73
N LEU A 484 -28.76 -13.91 -10.96
CA LEU A 484 -27.58 -14.50 -11.61
C LEU A 484 -26.45 -13.48 -11.72
N ILE A 485 -25.24 -13.94 -11.63
CA ILE A 485 -24.03 -13.12 -11.89
C ILE A 485 -24.14 -12.51 -13.29
N PHE A 486 -23.67 -11.27 -13.43
CA PHE A 486 -23.80 -10.44 -14.65
C PHE A 486 -25.24 -10.10 -15.07
N ASN A 487 -26.19 -10.23 -14.13
CA ASN A 487 -27.58 -9.81 -14.30
C ASN A 487 -28.20 -9.38 -12.96
N LYS A 488 -27.40 -8.76 -12.10
CA LYS A 488 -27.86 -8.34 -10.77
C LYS A 488 -28.51 -6.97 -10.77
N VAL A 489 -28.11 -6.06 -11.66
CA VAL A 489 -28.73 -4.74 -11.78
C VAL A 489 -30.19 -4.89 -12.25
N VAL A 490 -31.08 -4.21 -11.53
CA VAL A 490 -32.54 -4.25 -11.76
C VAL A 490 -33.02 -2.99 -12.46
N ASP A 491 -32.44 -1.86 -12.05
CA ASP A 491 -32.77 -0.53 -12.53
C ASP A 491 -31.56 0.38 -12.43
N ILE A 492 -31.39 1.30 -13.38
CA ILE A 492 -30.31 2.29 -13.40
C ILE A 492 -30.72 3.52 -14.19
N ASN A 493 -30.50 4.69 -13.64
CA ASN A 493 -30.91 5.96 -14.21
C ASN A 493 -29.84 7.04 -13.98
N ILE A 494 -29.86 8.09 -14.77
CA ILE A 494 -29.12 9.33 -14.53
C ILE A 494 -29.90 10.14 -13.51
N LYS A 495 -29.20 10.64 -12.50
CA LYS A 495 -29.75 11.56 -11.50
C LYS A 495 -29.10 12.93 -11.66
N ASN A 496 -29.85 13.86 -12.23
CA ASN A 496 -29.40 15.22 -12.43
C ASN A 496 -29.26 16.01 -11.12
N PRO A 497 -28.44 17.08 -11.09
CA PRO A 497 -28.26 17.92 -9.88
C PRO A 497 -29.56 18.58 -9.37
N ASP A 498 -30.56 18.78 -10.24
CA ASP A 498 -31.88 19.30 -9.86
C ASP A 498 -32.81 18.23 -9.27
N GLY A 499 -32.35 16.98 -9.18
CA GLY A 499 -33.10 15.82 -8.68
C GLY A 499 -33.97 15.14 -9.74
N SER A 500 -33.97 15.60 -10.98
CA SER A 500 -34.68 14.91 -12.08
C SER A 500 -33.96 13.61 -12.45
N ILE A 501 -34.77 12.63 -12.88
CA ILE A 501 -34.31 11.29 -13.25
C ILE A 501 -34.50 11.11 -14.74
N GLU A 502 -33.45 10.64 -15.42
CA GLU A 502 -33.47 10.36 -16.85
C GLU A 502 -33.08 8.90 -17.13
N GLU A 503 -33.77 8.27 -18.08
CA GLU A 503 -33.47 6.91 -18.52
C GLU A 503 -32.18 6.90 -19.37
N ILE A 504 -31.32 5.89 -19.13
CA ILE A 504 -30.10 5.71 -19.93
C ILE A 504 -30.42 5.02 -21.25
N VAL A 505 -30.10 5.65 -22.38
CA VAL A 505 -30.27 5.11 -23.73
C VAL A 505 -29.00 4.35 -24.14
N ASP A 506 -29.13 3.09 -24.55
CA ASP A 506 -27.98 2.17 -24.75
C ASP A 506 -26.91 2.68 -25.71
N ASP A 507 -27.31 3.29 -26.84
CA ASP A 507 -26.42 3.69 -27.93
C ASP A 507 -25.94 5.16 -27.81
N GLU A 508 -26.43 5.93 -26.84
CA GLU A 508 -25.99 7.30 -26.59
C GLU A 508 -24.67 7.35 -25.83
N LEU A 509 -23.86 8.40 -26.10
CA LEU A 509 -22.60 8.64 -25.42
C LEU A 509 -22.79 9.56 -24.22
N TYR A 510 -22.30 9.14 -23.08
CA TYR A 510 -22.35 9.85 -21.82
C TYR A 510 -20.95 10.20 -21.34
N ARG A 511 -20.74 11.44 -20.97
CA ARG A 511 -19.45 11.91 -20.48
C ARG A 511 -19.22 11.47 -19.03
N VAL A 512 -18.09 10.82 -18.79
CA VAL A 512 -17.73 10.23 -17.48
C VAL A 512 -16.37 10.76 -17.05
N VAL A 513 -16.23 11.06 -15.77
CA VAL A 513 -14.94 11.37 -15.13
C VAL A 513 -14.53 10.23 -14.19
N ALA A 514 -13.25 9.87 -14.22
CA ALA A 514 -12.63 8.90 -13.34
C ALA A 514 -11.15 9.24 -13.13
N GLY A 515 -10.47 8.56 -12.22
CA GLY A 515 -9.02 8.63 -12.11
C GLY A 515 -8.32 7.84 -13.22
N LEU A 516 -7.14 8.29 -13.65
CA LEU A 516 -6.33 7.62 -14.67
C LEU A 516 -6.07 6.15 -14.32
N TYR A 517 -5.72 5.85 -13.07
CA TYR A 517 -5.50 4.49 -12.59
C TYR A 517 -6.73 3.60 -12.79
N SER A 518 -7.92 4.11 -12.48
CA SER A 518 -9.17 3.38 -12.63
C SER A 518 -9.43 2.92 -14.07
N ALA A 519 -9.05 3.75 -15.05
CA ALA A 519 -9.17 3.40 -16.46
C ALA A 519 -8.13 2.32 -16.87
N GLN A 520 -6.91 2.42 -16.36
CA GLN A 520 -5.87 1.43 -16.62
C GLN A 520 -6.22 0.05 -16.07
N MET A 521 -6.99 -0.02 -14.97
CA MET A 521 -7.46 -1.27 -14.36
C MET A 521 -8.64 -1.94 -15.09
N LEU A 522 -9.23 -1.31 -16.11
CA LEU A 522 -10.38 -1.89 -16.84
C LEU A 522 -10.06 -3.24 -17.52
N SER A 523 -8.81 -3.47 -17.93
CA SER A 523 -8.39 -4.77 -18.50
C SER A 523 -8.56 -5.91 -17.50
N ILE A 524 -8.25 -5.68 -16.21
CA ILE A 524 -8.39 -6.68 -15.14
C ILE A 524 -9.86 -7.04 -14.94
N VAL A 525 -10.77 -6.07 -15.01
CA VAL A 525 -12.22 -6.31 -14.95
C VAL A 525 -12.67 -7.21 -16.11
N GLY A 526 -12.17 -6.95 -17.32
CA GLY A 526 -12.43 -7.79 -18.47
C GLY A 526 -11.98 -9.24 -18.24
N ASP A 527 -10.78 -9.45 -17.76
CA ASP A 527 -10.21 -10.78 -17.48
C ASP A 527 -10.98 -11.52 -16.38
N GLN A 528 -11.32 -10.87 -15.27
CA GLN A 528 -12.10 -11.45 -14.17
C GLN A 528 -13.53 -11.82 -14.59
N SER A 529 -14.07 -11.16 -15.58
CA SER A 529 -15.40 -11.45 -16.14
C SER A 529 -15.36 -12.39 -17.37
N PHE A 530 -14.20 -12.97 -17.70
CA PHE A 530 -14.00 -13.77 -18.92
C PHE A 530 -14.37 -13.01 -20.20
N GLY A 531 -14.16 -11.69 -20.23
CA GLY A 531 -14.50 -10.81 -21.33
C GLY A 531 -16.02 -10.49 -21.47
N ILE A 532 -16.83 -10.88 -20.49
CA ILE A 532 -18.29 -10.67 -20.54
C ILE A 532 -18.64 -9.22 -20.20
N LEU A 533 -17.96 -8.63 -19.21
CA LEU A 533 -18.10 -7.22 -18.84
C LEU A 533 -16.96 -6.43 -19.49
N SER A 534 -17.23 -5.88 -20.67
CA SER A 534 -16.27 -5.05 -21.39
C SER A 534 -16.74 -3.60 -21.38
N ILE A 535 -15.87 -2.71 -20.89
CA ILE A 535 -16.05 -1.26 -20.94
C ILE A 535 -14.91 -0.73 -21.79
N VAL A 536 -15.23 -0.08 -22.89
CA VAL A 536 -14.25 0.48 -23.83
C VAL A 536 -14.43 2.00 -23.87
N PRO A 537 -13.69 2.76 -23.05
CA PRO A 537 -13.77 4.22 -23.05
C PRO A 537 -13.51 4.80 -24.45
N LYS A 538 -14.22 5.86 -24.77
CA LYS A 538 -14.23 6.49 -26.08
C LYS A 538 -13.98 7.99 -25.97
N THR A 539 -13.50 8.57 -27.06
CA THR A 539 -13.51 10.01 -27.26
C THR A 539 -14.95 10.51 -27.47
N LYS A 540 -15.16 11.82 -27.48
CA LYS A 540 -16.46 12.46 -27.78
C LYS A 540 -17.06 12.02 -29.12
N ASP A 541 -16.20 11.67 -30.09
CA ASP A 541 -16.62 11.19 -31.41
C ASP A 541 -16.90 9.68 -31.46
N GLY A 542 -16.85 8.99 -30.32
CA GLY A 542 -17.12 7.56 -30.21
C GLY A 542 -15.96 6.64 -30.61
N ILE A 543 -14.74 7.19 -30.76
CA ILE A 543 -13.55 6.41 -31.12
C ILE A 543 -12.97 5.77 -29.85
N PRO A 544 -12.70 4.45 -29.81
CA PRO A 544 -12.05 3.80 -28.67
C PRO A 544 -10.71 4.44 -28.33
N ILE A 545 -10.49 4.72 -27.04
CA ILE A 545 -9.25 5.27 -26.50
C ILE A 545 -8.29 4.11 -26.23
N THR A 546 -7.05 4.24 -26.66
CA THR A 546 -5.95 3.31 -26.39
C THR A 546 -4.89 3.89 -25.48
N ASP A 547 -4.82 5.23 -25.41
CA ASP A 547 -3.93 5.99 -24.54
C ASP A 547 -4.77 6.89 -23.64
N PHE A 548 -4.98 6.49 -22.41
CA PHE A 548 -5.77 7.24 -21.44
C PHE A 548 -5.08 8.54 -20.98
N GLU A 549 -3.78 8.65 -21.13
CA GLU A 549 -3.04 9.86 -20.77
C GLU A 549 -3.42 11.05 -21.69
N SER A 550 -3.92 10.78 -22.91
CA SER A 550 -4.45 11.81 -23.80
C SER A 550 -5.75 12.48 -23.32
N GLU A 551 -6.46 11.85 -22.38
CA GLU A 551 -7.75 12.29 -21.87
C GLU A 551 -7.66 12.95 -20.48
N ILE A 552 -6.45 13.27 -20.03
CA ILE A 552 -6.21 13.95 -18.75
C ILE A 552 -6.79 15.36 -18.77
N ILE A 553 -7.42 15.72 -17.66
CA ILE A 553 -8.00 17.04 -17.44
C ILE A 553 -6.92 17.98 -16.90
N TYR A 554 -6.84 19.17 -17.48
CA TYR A 554 -5.88 20.21 -17.09
C TYR A 554 -6.60 21.46 -16.60
N ASP A 555 -6.03 22.12 -15.57
CA ASP A 555 -6.38 23.46 -15.10
C ASP A 555 -5.11 24.32 -15.14
N ASP A 556 -5.13 25.44 -15.85
CA ASP A 556 -3.97 26.32 -16.08
C ASP A 556 -2.67 25.57 -16.50
N GLY A 557 -2.81 24.49 -17.28
CA GLY A 557 -1.68 23.68 -17.77
C GLY A 557 -1.15 22.64 -16.77
N HIS A 558 -1.77 22.50 -15.61
CA HIS A 558 -1.48 21.47 -14.60
C HIS A 558 -2.53 20.38 -14.63
N GLU A 559 -2.11 19.13 -14.42
CA GLU A 559 -3.02 18.00 -14.29
C GLU A 559 -3.93 18.17 -13.06
N VAL A 560 -5.22 17.97 -13.23
CA VAL A 560 -6.18 17.97 -12.11
C VAL A 560 -6.04 16.66 -11.33
N LYS A 561 -5.38 16.70 -10.17
CA LYS A 561 -5.15 15.53 -9.32
C LYS A 561 -6.39 15.13 -8.53
N GLU A 562 -6.59 13.83 -8.30
CA GLU A 562 -7.71 13.29 -7.51
C GLU A 562 -7.79 13.90 -6.10
N TRP A 563 -6.65 13.94 -5.38
CA TRP A 563 -6.61 14.52 -4.04
C TRP A 563 -6.88 16.02 -4.04
N LEU A 564 -6.39 16.74 -5.06
CA LEU A 564 -6.61 18.19 -5.19
C LEU A 564 -8.08 18.50 -5.48
N ALA A 565 -8.74 17.65 -6.30
CA ALA A 565 -10.18 17.75 -6.54
C ALA A 565 -10.96 17.66 -5.22
N LEU A 566 -10.61 16.71 -4.36
CA LEU A 566 -11.24 16.54 -3.05
C LEU A 566 -10.91 17.72 -2.11
N ALA A 567 -9.66 18.17 -2.07
CA ALA A 567 -9.23 19.31 -1.24
C ALA A 567 -9.99 20.59 -1.59
N GLU A 568 -10.08 20.91 -2.89
CA GLU A 568 -10.78 22.11 -3.35
C GLU A 568 -12.30 22.03 -3.15
N TYR A 569 -12.86 20.84 -3.29
CA TYR A 569 -14.29 20.62 -3.02
C TYR A 569 -14.61 20.86 -1.56
N LEU A 570 -13.82 20.35 -0.63
CA LEU A 570 -13.97 20.61 0.80
C LEU A 570 -13.84 22.10 1.14
N LYS A 571 -12.88 22.81 0.53
CA LYS A 571 -12.73 24.27 0.69
C LYS A 571 -13.91 25.07 0.15
N SER A 572 -14.69 24.50 -0.79
CA SER A 572 -15.82 25.17 -1.43
C SER A 572 -17.11 25.20 -0.61
N PHE A 573 -17.18 24.42 0.48
CA PHE A 573 -18.37 24.36 1.33
C PHE A 573 -18.60 25.67 2.09
N GLU A 574 -19.83 25.85 2.57
CA GLU A 574 -20.20 27.00 3.37
C GLU A 574 -19.31 27.14 4.60
N LYS A 575 -18.82 28.36 4.84
CA LYS A 575 -17.95 28.64 5.99
C LYS A 575 -18.78 29.07 7.19
N ILE A 576 -18.56 28.38 8.31
CA ILE A 576 -19.07 28.75 9.62
C ILE A 576 -17.87 29.07 10.50
N ASP A 577 -17.88 30.27 11.12
CA ASP A 577 -16.74 30.76 11.93
C ASP A 577 -15.37 30.74 11.20
N GLY A 578 -15.40 30.88 9.87
CA GLY A 578 -14.20 30.96 9.04
C GLY A 578 -13.68 29.61 8.49
N VAL A 579 -14.22 28.48 8.93
CA VAL A 579 -13.88 27.13 8.48
C VAL A 579 -15.02 26.56 7.64
N SER A 580 -14.71 25.92 6.52
CA SER A 580 -15.70 25.23 5.70
C SER A 580 -16.30 24.05 6.46
N LYS A 581 -17.60 23.84 6.38
CA LYS A 581 -18.28 22.73 7.05
C LYS A 581 -18.75 21.70 6.04
N VAL A 582 -18.40 20.44 6.31
CA VAL A 582 -18.93 19.32 5.50
C VAL A 582 -20.44 19.29 5.71
N PRO A 583 -21.25 19.37 4.62
CA PRO A 583 -22.70 19.36 4.75
C PRO A 583 -23.23 18.09 5.42
N GLU A 584 -24.26 18.23 6.28
CA GLU A 584 -24.96 17.12 6.91
C GLU A 584 -25.51 16.11 5.88
N TYR A 585 -25.72 16.55 4.65
CA TYR A 585 -26.07 15.70 3.52
C TYR A 585 -25.16 14.46 3.37
N TYR A 586 -23.86 14.59 3.71
CA TYR A 586 -22.89 13.49 3.65
C TYR A 586 -22.89 12.59 4.90
N ASN A 587 -23.68 12.87 5.92
CA ASN A 587 -23.86 12.00 7.08
C ASN A 587 -24.83 10.83 6.80
N GLU A 588 -25.55 10.88 5.69
CA GLU A 588 -26.57 9.88 5.31
C GLU A 588 -26.36 9.39 3.88
N LYS A 589 -26.83 8.16 3.61
CA LYS A 589 -26.87 7.60 2.26
C LYS A 589 -27.89 8.35 1.41
N GLN A 590 -27.55 8.65 0.16
CA GLN A 590 -28.37 9.44 -0.76
C GLN A 590 -29.22 8.59 -1.71
N GLY A 591 -29.18 7.25 -1.57
CA GLY A 591 -29.93 6.32 -2.43
C GLY A 591 -29.31 6.13 -3.82
N ARG A 592 -28.00 6.39 -3.98
CA ARG A 592 -27.31 6.18 -5.26
C ARG A 592 -27.13 4.70 -5.60
N LYS A 593 -26.99 3.86 -4.57
CA LYS A 593 -26.89 2.40 -4.67
C LYS A 593 -27.92 1.77 -3.74
N VAL A 594 -28.90 1.03 -4.30
CA VAL A 594 -30.00 0.45 -3.54
C VAL A 594 -30.01 -1.08 -3.69
N ILE A 595 -30.13 -1.77 -2.55
CA ILE A 595 -30.21 -3.23 -2.53
C ILE A 595 -31.67 -3.68 -2.56
N ASP A 596 -32.09 -4.35 -3.65
CA ASP A 596 -33.37 -5.04 -3.71
C ASP A 596 -33.26 -6.47 -3.16
N ASN A 597 -33.84 -6.69 -2.00
CA ASN A 597 -33.86 -7.99 -1.33
C ASN A 597 -34.99 -8.91 -1.78
N ASN A 598 -35.66 -8.62 -2.88
CA ASN A 598 -36.78 -9.41 -3.38
C ASN A 598 -36.40 -10.88 -3.63
N LYS A 599 -37.10 -11.80 -2.98
CA LYS A 599 -36.85 -13.25 -3.06
C LYS A 599 -37.62 -13.94 -4.21
N ASN A 600 -38.41 -13.22 -4.97
CA ASN A 600 -39.23 -13.81 -6.04
C ASN A 600 -38.34 -14.31 -7.19
N ILE A 601 -38.36 -15.63 -7.43
CA ILE A 601 -37.57 -16.30 -8.48
C ILE A 601 -37.98 -15.79 -9.88
N ILE A 602 -39.24 -15.44 -10.09
CA ILE A 602 -39.73 -14.91 -11.37
C ILE A 602 -39.15 -13.52 -11.63
N ALA A 603 -38.99 -12.68 -10.60
CA ALA A 603 -38.32 -11.40 -10.72
C ALA A 603 -36.81 -11.53 -11.06
N ARG A 604 -36.21 -12.68 -10.75
CA ARG A 604 -34.81 -12.98 -11.11
C ARG A 604 -34.59 -13.19 -12.61
N VAL A 605 -35.63 -13.46 -13.36
CA VAL A 605 -35.59 -13.81 -14.80
C VAL A 605 -36.23 -12.73 -15.67
N LYS A 606 -37.05 -11.81 -15.10
CA LYS A 606 -37.62 -10.70 -15.86
C LYS A 606 -36.52 -9.68 -16.21
N ASN A 607 -36.46 -9.32 -17.47
CA ASN A 607 -35.49 -8.45 -18.10
C ASN A 607 -34.03 -8.95 -17.91
N PRO A 608 -33.66 -10.10 -18.55
CA PRO A 608 -32.26 -10.48 -18.61
C PRO A 608 -31.49 -9.43 -19.41
N ASN A 609 -30.37 -8.97 -18.90
CA ASN A 609 -29.40 -8.20 -19.70
C ASN A 609 -29.02 -9.03 -20.93
N LYS A 610 -28.67 -8.37 -22.06
CA LYS A 610 -28.20 -9.07 -23.27
C LYS A 610 -27.09 -10.09 -22.94
N ILE A 611 -26.28 -9.80 -21.94
CA ILE A 611 -25.16 -10.63 -21.43
C ILE A 611 -25.67 -11.94 -20.83
N ALA A 612 -26.76 -11.93 -20.03
CA ALA A 612 -27.34 -13.15 -19.43
C ALA A 612 -28.04 -14.08 -20.45
N LEU A 613 -28.27 -13.61 -21.68
CA LEU A 613 -28.77 -14.41 -22.78
C LEU A 613 -27.67 -15.17 -23.54
N ILE A 614 -26.41 -14.84 -23.31
CA ILE A 614 -25.23 -15.45 -23.95
C ILE A 614 -24.67 -16.59 -23.10
N LEU A 615 -24.95 -16.60 -21.78
CA LEU A 615 -24.65 -17.68 -20.84
C LEU A 615 -25.79 -18.71 -20.74
#